data_409fd0a6070d8399d7091febee31a0a9
#
_entry.id   409fd0a6070d8399d7091febee31a0a9
#
_cell.length_a   1.000
_cell.length_b   1.000
_cell.length_c   1.000
_cell.angle_alpha   90.00
_cell.angle_beta   90.00
_cell.angle_gamma   90.00
#
_symmetry.space_group_name_H-M   'P 1'
#
loop_
_entity.id
_entity.type
_entity.pdbx_description
1 polymer ?
#
loop_
_entity_poly.entity_id
_entity_poly.type
_entity_poly.pdbx_seq_one_letter_code
_entity_poly.pdbx_strand_id
1 'polypeptide(L)'
;MQHIFEPFFSHEEIVDICKKVSFAPEEKNNDLARYREEFSDGLVGKDFSCVFGDSMKVHLTFPSLHSLLWTEDGENWYEEYYEALLSTGGNVIGAHFVRSHTLPHEGAFVVFDMDTGYVTWVTLQVGSDFDEKFTCSFPHFGEIENFGNREGKPHHFSNDLVGVSIDWEYNEHFTIRHSYVSPHLTIGPHLPGRDNEYGDESFLERGFLRAFHSKVRDDLLLTSFTEPGSCCAVLLIDMKTVHDIGCFYGVSYYGTLDSKTLTAFGGIGKNGLKRQEGYKRPENSKT
;
A
#
# COMPACT_ATOMS: atom_id res chain seq x y z
N MET A 1 -0.91 18.69 -31.52
CA MET A 1 -0.60 19.61 -30.42
C MET A 1 -0.59 18.72 -29.18
N GLN A 2 0.62 18.37 -28.69
CA GLN A 2 0.74 17.61 -27.46
C GLN A 2 0.22 18.47 -26.31
N HIS A 3 -0.86 18.06 -25.67
CA HIS A 3 -1.25 18.64 -24.39
C HIS A 3 -0.31 18.07 -23.34
N ILE A 4 0.69 18.84 -22.98
CA ILE A 4 1.48 18.60 -21.78
C ILE A 4 0.56 19.01 -20.62
N PHE A 5 0.04 18.03 -19.91
CA PHE A 5 -0.64 18.30 -18.65
C PHE A 5 0.45 18.68 -17.65
N GLU A 6 0.39 19.91 -17.16
CA GLU A 6 1.22 20.29 -16.03
C GLU A 6 0.82 19.42 -14.82
N PRO A 7 1.77 18.80 -14.13
CA PRO A 7 1.46 18.02 -12.95
C PRO A 7 0.86 18.94 -11.89
N PHE A 8 -0.13 18.43 -11.16
CA PHE A 8 -0.78 19.19 -10.09
C PHE A 8 0.17 19.44 -8.91
N PHE A 9 1.12 18.53 -8.72
CA PHE A 9 2.24 18.66 -7.80
C PHE A 9 3.56 18.54 -8.56
N SER A 10 4.51 19.37 -8.23
CA SER A 10 5.89 19.20 -8.68
C SER A 10 6.50 17.94 -8.07
N HIS A 11 7.53 17.41 -8.69
CA HIS A 11 8.29 16.28 -8.16
C HIS A 11 8.78 16.55 -6.71
N GLU A 12 9.25 17.78 -6.43
CA GLU A 12 9.71 18.19 -5.10
C GLU A 12 8.58 18.15 -4.06
N GLU A 13 7.38 18.64 -4.42
CA GLU A 13 6.22 18.59 -3.53
C GLU A 13 5.80 17.15 -3.22
N ILE A 14 5.84 16.23 -4.20
CA ILE A 14 5.56 14.79 -3.97
C ILE A 14 6.60 14.19 -3.04
N VAL A 15 7.89 14.46 -3.25
CA VAL A 15 8.96 13.99 -2.37
C VAL A 15 8.75 14.48 -0.94
N ASP A 16 8.36 15.73 -0.77
CA ASP A 16 8.11 16.30 0.56
C ASP A 16 6.87 15.68 1.22
N ILE A 17 5.82 15.38 0.44
CA ILE A 17 4.63 14.68 0.93
C ILE A 17 5.01 13.27 1.43
N CYS A 18 5.77 12.50 0.66
CA CYS A 18 6.19 11.15 1.02
C CYS A 18 7.13 11.10 2.23
N LYS A 19 7.89 12.16 2.47
CA LYS A 19 8.80 12.27 3.62
C LYS A 19 8.13 12.71 4.91
N LYS A 20 6.90 13.20 4.88
CA LYS A 20 6.18 13.56 6.10
C LYS A 20 5.97 12.34 6.99
N VAL A 21 6.34 12.47 8.24
CA VAL A 21 6.40 11.37 9.20
C VAL A 21 5.06 11.13 9.90
N SER A 22 4.17 12.12 9.96
CA SER A 22 2.87 11.97 10.62
C SER A 22 1.74 12.69 9.89
N PHE A 23 0.52 12.18 10.04
CA PHE A 23 -0.72 12.71 9.50
C PHE A 23 -1.07 14.12 9.99
N ALA A 24 -0.71 14.40 11.25
CA ALA A 24 -0.91 15.70 11.86
C ALA A 24 0.33 16.07 12.67
N PRO A 25 0.80 17.32 12.60
CA PRO A 25 1.95 17.77 13.37
C PRO A 25 1.78 17.60 14.88
N GLU A 26 0.53 17.54 15.35
CA GLU A 26 0.15 17.44 16.74
C GLU A 26 0.09 15.97 17.22
N GLU A 27 -0.06 15.02 16.30
CA GLU A 27 -0.19 13.59 16.58
C GLU A 27 1.15 12.87 16.40
N LYS A 28 2.11 13.15 17.27
CA LYS A 28 3.44 12.50 17.24
C LYS A 28 3.40 10.97 17.32
N ASN A 29 2.25 10.41 17.70
CA ASN A 29 2.07 8.98 17.92
C ASN A 29 1.58 8.22 16.69
N ASN A 30 1.18 8.89 15.60
CA ASN A 30 0.61 8.28 14.39
C ASN A 30 1.62 8.13 13.24
N ASP A 31 2.90 7.98 13.55
CA ASP A 31 3.90 7.71 12.54
C ASP A 31 3.79 6.28 12.00
N LEU A 32 3.03 6.10 10.93
CA LEU A 32 2.86 4.82 10.25
C LEU A 32 4.13 4.32 9.56
N ALA A 33 5.10 5.21 9.32
CA ALA A 33 6.37 4.86 8.69
C ALA A 33 7.49 4.57 9.69
N ARG A 34 7.20 4.56 11.00
CA ARG A 34 8.21 4.42 12.07
C ARG A 34 9.00 3.12 11.97
N TYR A 35 8.34 2.03 11.58
CA TYR A 35 8.98 0.73 11.43
C TYR A 35 9.27 0.38 9.97
N ARG A 36 9.11 1.34 9.07
CA ARG A 36 9.40 1.13 7.66
C ARG A 36 10.85 0.68 7.48
N GLU A 37 11.01 -0.38 6.72
CA GLU A 37 12.31 -0.90 6.33
C GLU A 37 13.01 0.01 5.29
N GLU A 38 14.27 -0.28 5.02
CA GLU A 38 15.01 0.38 3.95
C GLU A 38 14.34 0.14 2.60
N PHE A 39 14.39 1.12 1.73
CA PHE A 39 13.84 0.99 0.39
C PHE A 39 14.60 -0.06 -0.43
N SER A 40 13.84 -0.88 -1.14
CA SER A 40 14.39 -1.90 -2.01
C SER A 40 14.92 -1.31 -3.30
N ASP A 41 16.13 -1.68 -3.68
CA ASP A 41 16.74 -1.40 -4.99
C ASP A 41 16.41 -2.45 -6.05
N GLY A 42 15.61 -3.48 -5.70
CA GLY A 42 15.32 -4.61 -6.58
C GLY A 42 14.64 -4.26 -7.90
N LEU A 43 14.06 -3.06 -8.02
CA LEU A 43 13.49 -2.55 -9.27
C LEU A 43 14.47 -1.68 -10.07
N VAL A 44 15.55 -1.18 -9.47
CA VAL A 44 16.50 -0.28 -10.14
C VAL A 44 17.08 -0.92 -11.40
N GLY A 45 17.04 -0.18 -12.52
CA GLY A 45 17.49 -0.64 -13.83
C GLY A 45 16.54 -1.63 -14.51
N LYS A 46 15.35 -1.88 -13.96
CA LYS A 46 14.34 -2.71 -14.60
C LYS A 46 13.49 -1.90 -15.56
N ASP A 47 12.99 -2.62 -16.56
CA ASP A 47 12.11 -2.13 -17.61
C ASP A 47 11.03 -3.19 -17.84
N PHE A 48 9.77 -2.84 -17.58
CA PHE A 48 8.64 -3.77 -17.59
C PHE A 48 7.52 -3.27 -18.47
N SER A 49 7.05 -4.11 -19.39
CA SER A 49 5.73 -3.98 -20.01
C SER A 49 4.77 -4.89 -19.27
N CYS A 50 3.77 -4.33 -18.64
CA CYS A 50 2.76 -5.07 -17.89
C CYS A 50 1.43 -5.05 -18.63
N VAL A 51 0.75 -6.21 -18.67
CA VAL A 51 -0.57 -6.37 -19.30
C VAL A 51 -1.54 -6.88 -18.24
N PHE A 52 -2.67 -6.22 -18.11
CA PHE A 52 -3.72 -6.55 -17.15
C PHE A 52 -4.97 -7.08 -17.87
N GLY A 53 -5.76 -7.88 -17.18
CA GLY A 53 -6.91 -8.59 -17.76
C GLY A 53 -8.03 -7.72 -18.32
N ASP A 54 -8.08 -6.45 -17.94
CA ASP A 54 -9.01 -5.42 -18.43
C ASP A 54 -8.48 -4.65 -19.65
N SER A 55 -7.45 -5.19 -20.30
CA SER A 55 -6.76 -4.60 -21.45
C SER A 55 -5.90 -3.36 -21.15
N MET A 56 -5.71 -3.04 -19.86
CA MET A 56 -4.77 -2.01 -19.45
C MET A 56 -3.35 -2.50 -19.73
N LYS A 57 -2.55 -1.65 -20.37
CA LYS A 57 -1.12 -1.88 -20.57
C LYS A 57 -0.37 -0.71 -19.95
N VAL A 58 0.71 -1.04 -19.24
CA VAL A 58 1.56 -0.05 -18.61
C VAL A 58 3.01 -0.43 -18.84
N HIS A 59 3.79 0.53 -19.30
CA HIS A 59 5.23 0.39 -19.37
C HIS A 59 5.87 1.17 -18.23
N LEU A 60 6.80 0.53 -17.51
CA LEU A 60 7.42 1.05 -16.29
C LEU A 60 8.94 0.88 -16.40
N THR A 61 9.69 1.95 -16.25
CA THR A 61 11.14 1.94 -16.20
C THR A 61 11.62 2.58 -14.90
N PHE A 62 12.57 1.95 -14.23
CA PHE A 62 13.09 2.38 -12.92
C PHE A 62 14.54 2.84 -13.02
N PRO A 63 14.82 4.09 -13.41
CA PRO A 63 16.21 4.57 -13.62
C PRO A 63 17.04 4.62 -12.34
N SER A 64 16.41 4.87 -11.19
CA SER A 64 17.07 4.97 -9.91
C SER A 64 16.16 4.51 -8.77
N LEU A 65 16.65 4.54 -7.53
CA LEU A 65 15.93 4.10 -6.34
C LEU A 65 14.59 4.83 -6.13
N HIS A 66 14.44 6.05 -6.63
CA HIS A 66 13.27 6.88 -6.41
C HIS A 66 12.73 7.55 -7.69
N SER A 67 13.21 7.16 -8.87
CA SER A 67 12.71 7.67 -10.13
C SER A 67 12.04 6.56 -10.91
N LEU A 68 10.79 6.78 -11.28
CA LEU A 68 9.96 5.93 -12.13
C LEU A 68 9.56 6.72 -13.36
N LEU A 69 9.81 6.14 -14.52
CA LEU A 69 9.20 6.59 -15.78
C LEU A 69 8.12 5.59 -16.17
N TRP A 70 6.95 6.08 -16.56
CA TRP A 70 5.86 5.20 -16.96
C TRP A 70 4.97 5.79 -18.04
N THR A 71 4.24 4.92 -18.75
CA THR A 71 3.29 5.27 -19.78
C THR A 71 2.22 4.19 -19.93
N GLU A 72 0.99 4.58 -20.31
CA GLU A 72 -0.11 3.68 -20.69
C GLU A 72 -0.24 3.54 -22.21
N ASP A 73 0.14 4.57 -22.98
CA ASP A 73 -0.04 4.65 -24.42
C ASP A 73 1.26 4.47 -25.24
N GLY A 74 2.41 4.43 -24.57
CA GLY A 74 3.73 4.37 -25.19
C GLY A 74 4.22 5.70 -25.79
N GLU A 75 3.40 6.74 -25.78
CA GLU A 75 3.71 8.05 -26.38
C GLU A 75 3.95 9.13 -25.32
N ASN A 76 3.10 9.15 -24.29
CA ASN A 76 3.18 10.12 -23.18
C ASN A 76 3.85 9.47 -21.99
N TRP A 77 5.04 9.95 -21.64
CA TRP A 77 5.81 9.44 -20.51
C TRP A 77 5.71 10.41 -19.35
N TYR A 78 5.60 9.83 -18.15
CA TYR A 78 5.49 10.55 -16.89
C TYR A 78 6.63 10.15 -15.99
N GLU A 79 7.25 11.11 -15.33
CA GLU A 79 8.28 10.86 -14.32
C GLU A 79 7.66 11.07 -12.94
N GLU A 80 7.78 10.06 -12.07
CA GLU A 80 7.22 10.07 -10.72
C GLU A 80 8.27 9.68 -9.68
N TYR A 81 8.13 10.20 -8.49
CA TYR A 81 8.81 9.68 -7.32
C TYR A 81 8.14 8.39 -6.87
N TYR A 82 8.91 7.36 -6.60
CA TYR A 82 8.38 6.11 -6.06
C TYR A 82 9.15 5.63 -4.84
N GLU A 83 8.49 4.83 -4.02
CA GLU A 83 9.06 4.09 -2.89
C GLU A 83 8.78 2.60 -3.08
N ALA A 84 9.78 1.75 -2.95
CA ALA A 84 9.63 0.30 -3.05
C ALA A 84 10.09 -0.39 -1.77
N LEU A 85 9.33 -1.39 -1.34
CA LEU A 85 9.65 -2.24 -0.19
C LEU A 85 9.69 -3.70 -0.62
N LEU A 86 10.60 -4.48 -0.04
CA LEU A 86 10.71 -5.91 -0.28
C LEU A 86 9.88 -6.67 0.79
N SER A 87 8.99 -7.55 0.33
CA SER A 87 8.24 -8.43 1.23
C SER A 87 9.13 -9.50 1.86
N THR A 88 8.88 -9.85 3.10
CA THR A 88 9.48 -11.03 3.75
C THR A 88 9.02 -12.35 3.13
N GLY A 89 7.93 -12.35 2.37
CA GLY A 89 7.36 -13.50 1.66
C GLY A 89 8.13 -13.94 0.39
N GLY A 90 9.36 -13.49 0.21
CA GLY A 90 10.22 -13.87 -0.92
C GLY A 90 10.53 -12.69 -1.85
N ASN A 91 10.91 -12.97 -3.10
CA ASN A 91 11.28 -11.94 -4.06
C ASN A 91 10.03 -11.24 -4.66
N VAL A 92 9.26 -10.61 -3.79
CA VAL A 92 8.05 -9.83 -4.13
C VAL A 92 8.23 -8.40 -3.63
N ILE A 93 8.10 -7.44 -4.53
CA ILE A 93 8.34 -6.03 -4.27
C ILE A 93 7.03 -5.27 -4.40
N GLY A 94 6.69 -4.49 -3.38
CA GLY A 94 5.61 -3.51 -3.42
C GLY A 94 6.16 -2.12 -3.71
N ALA A 95 5.70 -1.47 -4.78
CA ALA A 95 6.11 -0.13 -5.16
C ALA A 95 4.92 0.83 -5.13
N HIS A 96 5.08 1.96 -4.46
CA HIS A 96 4.07 3.00 -4.35
C HIS A 96 4.53 4.31 -4.99
N PHE A 97 3.63 4.96 -5.70
CA PHE A 97 3.84 6.29 -6.27
C PHE A 97 2.53 7.05 -6.45
N VAL A 98 2.64 8.37 -6.48
CA VAL A 98 1.53 9.28 -6.81
C VAL A 98 1.55 9.51 -8.31
N ARG A 99 0.38 9.43 -8.96
CA ARG A 99 0.20 9.77 -10.36
C ARG A 99 -0.03 11.30 -10.46
N SER A 100 1.05 12.06 -10.43
CA SER A 100 1.03 13.52 -10.25
C SER A 100 0.32 14.29 -11.38
N HIS A 101 0.04 13.63 -12.50
CA HIS A 101 -0.61 14.22 -13.68
C HIS A 101 -2.12 13.92 -13.76
N THR A 102 -2.69 13.15 -12.84
CA THR A 102 -4.12 12.82 -12.84
C THR A 102 -4.94 13.74 -11.92
N LEU A 103 -6.18 14.01 -12.33
CA LEU A 103 -7.18 14.73 -11.53
C LEU A 103 -8.47 13.89 -11.44
N PRO A 104 -9.03 13.67 -10.25
CA PRO A 104 -8.45 13.89 -8.92
C PRO A 104 -7.20 13.06 -8.75
N HIS A 105 -6.33 13.43 -7.82
CA HIS A 105 -5.06 12.74 -7.61
C HIS A 105 -5.25 11.25 -7.42
N GLU A 106 -4.53 10.51 -8.22
CA GLU A 106 -4.49 9.06 -8.14
C GLU A 106 -3.09 8.63 -7.70
N GLY A 107 -3.04 7.57 -6.91
CA GLY A 107 -1.83 6.85 -6.59
C GLY A 107 -1.90 5.43 -7.14
N ALA A 108 -0.80 4.74 -7.07
CA ALA A 108 -0.73 3.32 -7.35
C ALA A 108 0.12 2.60 -6.33
N PHE A 109 -0.27 1.38 -6.00
CA PHE A 109 0.59 0.41 -5.34
C PHE A 109 0.71 -0.80 -6.24
N VAL A 110 1.92 -1.09 -6.70
CA VAL A 110 2.18 -2.16 -7.67
C VAL A 110 2.97 -3.26 -7.00
N VAL A 111 2.45 -4.48 -7.02
CA VAL A 111 3.11 -5.67 -6.48
C VAL A 111 3.74 -6.43 -7.64
N PHE A 112 5.05 -6.53 -7.64
CA PHE A 112 5.84 -7.30 -8.61
C PHE A 112 6.28 -8.62 -7.96
N ASP A 113 5.79 -9.74 -8.45
CA ASP A 113 6.32 -11.05 -8.13
C ASP A 113 7.49 -11.36 -9.08
N MET A 114 8.70 -11.13 -8.60
CA MET A 114 9.92 -11.23 -9.40
C MET A 114 10.36 -12.67 -9.68
N ASP A 115 9.71 -13.67 -9.09
CA ASP A 115 9.97 -15.07 -9.39
C ASP A 115 9.06 -15.60 -10.50
N THR A 116 7.83 -15.08 -10.60
CA THR A 116 6.82 -15.58 -11.53
C THR A 116 6.49 -14.61 -12.67
N GLY A 117 6.77 -13.32 -12.49
CA GLY A 117 6.40 -12.26 -13.44
C GLY A 117 4.91 -11.89 -13.39
N TYR A 118 4.16 -12.37 -12.39
CA TYR A 118 2.83 -11.85 -12.16
C TYR A 118 2.89 -10.51 -11.43
N VAL A 119 1.92 -9.67 -11.73
CA VAL A 119 1.85 -8.31 -11.20
C VAL A 119 0.42 -7.98 -10.76
N THR A 120 0.31 -7.22 -9.68
CA THR A 120 -0.96 -6.61 -9.28
C THR A 120 -0.78 -5.11 -9.20
N TRP A 121 -1.60 -4.38 -9.93
CA TRP A 121 -1.71 -2.93 -9.86
C TRP A 121 -2.93 -2.58 -9.02
N VAL A 122 -2.73 -1.91 -7.89
CA VAL A 122 -3.82 -1.36 -7.09
C VAL A 122 -3.94 0.12 -7.41
N THR A 123 -5.02 0.50 -8.06
CA THR A 123 -5.36 1.91 -8.27
C THR A 123 -5.85 2.48 -6.95
N LEU A 124 -5.29 3.61 -6.55
CA LEU A 124 -5.67 4.38 -5.36
C LEU A 124 -6.29 5.69 -5.84
N GLN A 125 -7.58 5.85 -5.65
CA GLN A 125 -8.30 7.05 -6.08
C GLN A 125 -8.87 7.77 -4.86
N VAL A 126 -8.55 9.05 -4.75
CA VAL A 126 -9.16 9.93 -3.76
C VAL A 126 -10.34 10.64 -4.42
N GLY A 127 -11.54 10.35 -3.94
CA GLY A 127 -12.75 11.05 -4.34
C GLY A 127 -12.93 12.36 -3.56
N SER A 128 -13.70 13.24 -4.10
CA SER A 128 -14.19 14.42 -3.39
C SER A 128 -15.71 14.51 -3.49
N ASP A 129 -16.33 15.19 -2.54
CA ASP A 129 -17.77 15.45 -2.55
C ASP A 129 -18.22 16.28 -3.77
N PHE A 130 -17.26 16.86 -4.51
CA PHE A 130 -17.50 17.71 -5.67
C PHE A 130 -17.39 17.00 -7.02
N ASP A 131 -16.79 15.79 -7.08
CA ASP A 131 -16.36 15.20 -8.36
C ASP A 131 -17.14 13.97 -8.79
N GLU A 132 -18.20 13.58 -8.12
CA GLU A 132 -18.89 12.29 -8.38
C GLU A 132 -17.97 11.04 -8.37
N LYS A 133 -16.68 11.21 -8.06
CA LYS A 133 -15.73 10.12 -7.92
C LYS A 133 -15.67 9.69 -6.47
N PHE A 134 -15.67 8.39 -6.28
CA PHE A 134 -15.57 7.81 -4.95
C PHE A 134 -14.12 7.49 -4.61
N THR A 135 -13.76 7.69 -3.34
CA THR A 135 -12.51 7.12 -2.83
C THR A 135 -12.56 5.60 -2.98
N CYS A 136 -11.60 5.05 -3.69
CA CYS A 136 -11.52 3.61 -3.89
C CYS A 136 -10.07 3.13 -4.02
N SER A 137 -9.87 1.88 -3.66
CA SER A 137 -8.68 1.11 -4.00
C SER A 137 -9.12 -0.15 -4.71
N PHE A 138 -8.62 -0.39 -5.92
CA PHE A 138 -9.05 -1.53 -6.71
C PHE A 138 -7.85 -2.27 -7.33
N PRO A 139 -7.71 -3.59 -7.11
CA PRO A 139 -6.64 -4.38 -7.70
C PRO A 139 -6.97 -4.84 -9.12
N HIS A 140 -6.02 -4.66 -10.03
CA HIS A 140 -5.98 -5.21 -11.38
C HIS A 140 -4.88 -6.26 -11.44
N PHE A 141 -5.20 -7.46 -11.89
CA PHE A 141 -4.25 -8.56 -12.00
C PHE A 141 -3.69 -8.66 -13.41
N GLY A 142 -2.40 -8.85 -13.50
CA GLY A 142 -1.69 -8.89 -14.77
C GLY A 142 -0.38 -9.65 -14.72
N GLU A 143 0.39 -9.45 -15.76
CA GLU A 143 1.69 -10.10 -15.93
C GLU A 143 2.68 -9.18 -16.67
N ILE A 144 3.95 -9.39 -16.41
CA ILE A 144 5.04 -8.74 -17.14
C ILE A 144 5.21 -9.47 -18.47
N GLU A 145 5.12 -8.76 -19.59
CA GLU A 145 5.33 -9.32 -20.93
C GLU A 145 6.77 -9.89 -21.04
N ASN A 146 6.91 -10.98 -21.76
CA ASN A 146 8.20 -11.64 -22.00
C ASN A 146 9.00 -12.01 -20.73
N PHE A 147 8.36 -12.05 -19.58
CA PHE A 147 8.97 -12.60 -18.39
C PHE A 147 9.20 -14.10 -18.60
N GLY A 148 10.38 -14.61 -18.25
CA GLY A 148 10.81 -15.96 -18.57
C GLY A 148 9.84 -17.08 -18.19
N ASN A 149 10.30 -18.12 -17.52
CA ASN A 149 9.42 -19.22 -17.14
C ASN A 149 8.49 -18.79 -16.00
N ARG A 150 7.18 -18.85 -16.24
CA ARG A 150 6.14 -18.52 -15.26
C ARG A 150 5.68 -19.80 -14.56
N GLU A 151 6.21 -20.04 -13.39
CA GLU A 151 5.73 -21.10 -12.52
C GLU A 151 4.80 -20.51 -11.46
N GLY A 152 3.71 -21.20 -11.11
CA GLY A 152 2.75 -20.77 -10.10
C GLY A 152 1.41 -20.32 -10.67
N LYS A 153 0.58 -19.76 -9.78
CA LYS A 153 -0.75 -19.26 -10.14
C LYS A 153 -0.73 -17.76 -10.29
N PRO A 154 -1.49 -17.20 -11.25
CA PRO A 154 -1.69 -15.76 -11.33
C PRO A 154 -2.27 -15.19 -10.04
N HIS A 155 -1.93 -13.94 -9.74
CA HIS A 155 -2.59 -13.21 -8.66
C HIS A 155 -4.10 -13.16 -8.90
N HIS A 156 -4.90 -13.28 -7.86
CA HIS A 156 -6.35 -13.34 -7.98
C HIS A 156 -7.05 -12.93 -6.70
N PHE A 157 -8.34 -12.61 -6.77
CA PHE A 157 -9.16 -12.41 -5.58
C PHE A 157 -9.20 -13.66 -4.70
N SER A 158 -9.14 -13.48 -3.38
CA SER A 158 -9.13 -14.59 -2.42
C SER A 158 -9.93 -14.26 -1.19
N ASN A 159 -10.45 -15.31 -0.56
CA ASN A 159 -11.14 -15.23 0.72
C ASN A 159 -10.26 -15.69 1.88
N ASP A 160 -8.97 -15.92 1.66
CA ASP A 160 -8.07 -16.52 2.66
C ASP A 160 -7.90 -15.66 3.92
N LEU A 161 -8.12 -14.34 3.82
CA LEU A 161 -8.15 -13.44 4.98
C LEU A 161 -9.49 -13.45 5.72
N VAL A 162 -10.59 -13.92 5.12
CA VAL A 162 -11.92 -13.83 5.74
C VAL A 162 -11.97 -14.66 7.03
N GLY A 163 -12.38 -14.01 8.11
CA GLY A 163 -12.42 -14.61 9.45
C GLY A 163 -11.10 -14.46 10.23
N VAL A 164 -10.07 -13.89 9.62
CA VAL A 164 -8.80 -13.59 10.30
C VAL A 164 -8.87 -12.23 10.96
N SER A 165 -8.22 -12.08 12.11
CA SER A 165 -7.96 -10.79 12.76
C SER A 165 -6.47 -10.69 13.07
N ILE A 166 -5.87 -9.56 12.73
CA ILE A 166 -4.46 -9.29 12.96
C ILE A 166 -4.32 -7.97 13.69
N ASP A 167 -3.54 -7.96 14.74
CA ASP A 167 -3.16 -6.75 15.46
C ASP A 167 -1.85 -6.24 14.87
N TRP A 168 -1.90 -5.11 14.20
CA TRP A 168 -0.78 -4.48 13.53
C TRP A 168 -0.14 -3.41 14.41
N GLU A 169 1.14 -3.54 14.70
CA GLU A 169 1.94 -2.55 15.40
C GLU A 169 2.77 -1.76 14.37
N TYR A 170 2.41 -0.50 14.15
CA TYR A 170 3.13 0.43 13.27
C TYR A 170 4.24 1.18 13.99
N ASN A 171 4.08 1.38 15.28
CA ASN A 171 5.08 1.94 16.18
C ASN A 171 4.75 1.56 17.63
N GLU A 172 5.58 2.00 18.56
CA GLU A 172 5.42 1.71 19.99
C GLU A 172 4.13 2.25 20.62
N HIS A 173 3.47 3.20 19.97
CA HIS A 173 2.27 3.89 20.47
C HIS A 173 1.02 3.60 19.65
N PHE A 174 1.17 3.03 18.45
CA PHE A 174 0.07 2.88 17.52
C PHE A 174 -0.09 1.42 17.07
N THR A 175 -1.16 0.82 17.57
CA THR A 175 -1.58 -0.53 17.18
C THR A 175 -3.02 -0.49 16.68
N ILE A 176 -3.26 -1.13 15.54
CA ILE A 176 -4.59 -1.25 14.95
C ILE A 176 -4.95 -2.71 14.75
N ARG A 177 -6.19 -3.10 15.04
CA ARG A 177 -6.69 -4.43 14.69
C ARG A 177 -7.38 -4.36 13.34
N HIS A 178 -6.94 -5.15 12.39
CA HIS A 178 -7.72 -5.41 11.18
C HIS A 178 -8.45 -6.75 11.33
N SER A 179 -9.76 -6.72 11.26
CA SER A 179 -10.61 -7.90 11.21
C SER A 179 -11.23 -8.00 9.83
N TYR A 180 -10.87 -9.04 9.10
CA TYR A 180 -11.31 -9.27 7.72
C TYR A 180 -12.62 -10.07 7.76
N VAL A 181 -13.75 -9.36 7.77
CA VAL A 181 -15.05 -9.97 8.10
C VAL A 181 -15.78 -10.54 6.90
N SER A 182 -15.48 -10.08 5.71
CA SER A 182 -16.02 -10.63 4.46
C SER A 182 -15.08 -10.35 3.28
N PRO A 183 -15.33 -10.88 2.08
CA PRO A 183 -14.53 -10.61 0.89
C PRO A 183 -14.38 -9.12 0.54
N HIS A 184 -15.29 -8.28 1.04
CA HIS A 184 -15.36 -6.86 0.68
C HIS A 184 -15.42 -5.91 1.87
N LEU A 185 -15.23 -6.42 3.09
CA LEU A 185 -15.32 -5.62 4.31
C LEU A 185 -14.23 -5.98 5.32
N THR A 186 -13.59 -4.95 5.80
CA THR A 186 -12.63 -4.99 6.92
C THR A 186 -13.11 -4.05 8.02
N ILE A 187 -12.80 -4.36 9.27
CA ILE A 187 -12.97 -3.47 10.40
C ILE A 187 -11.58 -3.16 10.95
N GLY A 188 -11.27 -1.88 11.14
CA GLY A 188 -9.96 -1.43 11.61
C GLY A 188 -10.04 -0.57 12.87
N PRO A 189 -10.39 -1.13 14.06
CA PRO A 189 -10.34 -0.38 15.30
C PRO A 189 -8.92 -0.13 15.76
N HIS A 190 -8.66 1.07 16.27
CA HIS A 190 -7.47 1.32 17.05
C HIS A 190 -7.54 0.52 18.36
N LEU A 191 -6.46 -0.18 18.69
CA LEU A 191 -6.35 -0.82 19.99
C LEU A 191 -5.72 0.16 20.97
N PRO A 192 -6.14 0.13 22.25
CA PRO A 192 -5.46 0.90 23.29
C PRO A 192 -4.00 0.42 23.38
N GLY A 193 -3.08 1.23 22.90
CA GLY A 193 -1.65 1.06 23.11
C GLY A 193 -1.30 1.39 24.57
N ARG A 194 -0.04 1.15 24.98
CA ARG A 194 0.42 1.47 26.34
C ARG A 194 0.20 2.93 26.73
N ASP A 195 0.14 3.82 25.74
CA ASP A 195 0.02 5.27 25.90
C ASP A 195 -1.12 5.87 25.05
N ASN A 196 -2.03 5.04 24.54
CA ASN A 196 -3.12 5.50 23.69
C ASN A 196 -4.34 5.85 24.54
N GLU A 197 -4.46 7.10 24.98
CA GLU A 197 -5.61 7.62 25.71
C GLU A 197 -6.91 7.64 24.88
N TYR A 198 -6.81 7.45 23.55
CA TYR A 198 -7.93 7.60 22.61
C TYR A 198 -8.53 6.25 22.12
N GLY A 199 -8.22 5.15 22.77
CA GLY A 199 -8.48 3.79 22.27
C GLY A 199 -9.91 3.43 21.92
N ASP A 200 -10.93 3.99 22.53
CA ASP A 200 -12.30 3.48 22.43
C ASP A 200 -13.25 4.31 21.57
N GLU A 201 -13.07 5.61 21.46
CA GLU A 201 -14.05 6.46 20.77
C GLU A 201 -13.94 6.41 19.26
N SER A 202 -12.73 6.21 18.70
CA SER A 202 -12.51 6.12 17.26
C SER A 202 -13.07 4.84 16.63
N PHE A 203 -13.29 3.80 17.42
CA PHE A 203 -13.83 2.52 16.97
C PHE A 203 -15.27 2.65 16.44
N LEU A 204 -16.10 3.42 17.11
CA LEU A 204 -17.51 3.59 16.75
C LEU A 204 -17.70 4.49 15.51
N GLU A 205 -16.73 5.33 15.19
CA GLU A 205 -16.82 6.26 14.08
C GLU A 205 -16.34 5.67 12.76
N ARG A 206 -15.44 4.69 12.76
CA ARG A 206 -14.83 4.16 11.53
C ARG A 206 -15.66 3.11 10.80
N GLY A 207 -16.52 2.38 11.48
CA GLY A 207 -17.43 1.42 10.87
C GLY A 207 -16.74 0.34 10.04
N PHE A 208 -17.45 -0.15 9.02
CA PHE A 208 -16.94 -1.12 8.06
C PHE A 208 -16.20 -0.40 6.93
N LEU A 209 -14.97 -0.86 6.68
CA LEU A 209 -14.14 -0.38 5.59
C LEU A 209 -14.37 -1.26 4.36
N ARG A 210 -14.68 -0.63 3.24
CA ARG A 210 -14.76 -1.36 1.97
C ARG A 210 -13.37 -1.87 1.59
N ALA A 211 -13.27 -3.16 1.29
CA ALA A 211 -11.99 -3.81 1.04
C ALA A 211 -12.04 -4.75 -0.16
N PHE A 212 -10.85 -5.09 -0.69
CA PHE A 212 -10.63 -6.17 -1.62
C PHE A 212 -9.47 -7.01 -1.13
N HIS A 213 -9.65 -8.32 -1.12
CA HIS A 213 -8.63 -9.27 -0.70
C HIS A 213 -8.18 -10.10 -1.88
N SER A 214 -6.88 -10.27 -2.00
CA SER A 214 -6.25 -10.97 -3.13
C SER A 214 -5.14 -11.88 -2.63
N LYS A 215 -4.81 -12.87 -3.44
CA LYS A 215 -3.71 -13.79 -3.21
C LYS A 215 -2.61 -13.53 -4.22
N VAL A 216 -1.42 -13.28 -3.72
CA VAL A 216 -0.18 -13.15 -4.50
C VAL A 216 0.54 -14.49 -4.54
N ARG A 217 0.72 -15.14 -3.38
CA ARG A 217 1.26 -16.48 -3.20
C ARG A 217 0.51 -17.18 -2.07
N ASP A 218 0.77 -18.47 -1.83
CA ASP A 218 0.02 -19.24 -0.82
C ASP A 218 0.01 -18.59 0.57
N ASP A 219 1.12 -18.02 1.00
CA ASP A 219 1.25 -17.34 2.29
C ASP A 219 1.41 -15.82 2.17
N LEU A 220 1.24 -15.25 0.97
CA LEU A 220 1.38 -13.83 0.71
C LEU A 220 0.06 -13.27 0.17
N LEU A 221 -0.62 -12.52 1.00
CA LEU A 221 -1.96 -12.00 0.73
C LEU A 221 -1.92 -10.47 0.60
N LEU A 222 -2.75 -9.93 -0.26
CA LEU A 222 -2.90 -8.50 -0.46
C LEU A 222 -4.29 -8.08 -0.01
N THR A 223 -4.37 -7.02 0.77
CA THR A 223 -5.63 -6.33 1.05
C THR A 223 -5.51 -4.87 0.70
N SER A 224 -6.55 -4.34 0.08
CA SER A 224 -6.70 -2.91 -0.13
C SER A 224 -8.04 -2.47 0.43
N PHE A 225 -8.08 -1.32 1.10
CA PHE A 225 -9.31 -0.81 1.69
C PHE A 225 -9.36 0.71 1.68
N THR A 226 -10.56 1.23 1.85
CA THR A 226 -10.81 2.67 1.93
C THR A 226 -11.25 3.03 3.34
N GLU A 227 -10.68 4.08 3.87
CA GLU A 227 -11.08 4.64 5.15
C GLU A 227 -12.02 5.85 4.96
N PRO A 228 -12.89 6.14 5.95
CA PRO A 228 -13.62 7.40 5.97
C PRO A 228 -12.65 8.60 5.89
N GLY A 229 -13.02 9.62 5.16
CA GLY A 229 -12.19 10.82 5.02
C GLY A 229 -11.26 10.81 3.81
N SER A 230 -11.58 10.04 2.77
CA SER A 230 -10.86 10.07 1.49
C SER A 230 -9.45 9.47 1.55
N CYS A 231 -9.31 8.32 2.18
CA CYS A 231 -8.04 7.61 2.30
C CYS A 231 -8.13 6.18 1.77
N CYS A 232 -7.03 5.71 1.23
CA CYS A 232 -6.81 4.33 0.81
C CYS A 232 -5.60 3.75 1.55
N ALA A 233 -5.68 2.47 1.89
CA ALA A 233 -4.53 1.72 2.37
C ALA A 233 -4.41 0.40 1.61
N VAL A 234 -3.19 -0.03 1.41
CA VAL A 234 -2.86 -1.33 0.82
C VAL A 234 -1.83 -2.01 1.69
N LEU A 235 -2.06 -3.27 2.02
CA LEU A 235 -1.16 -4.10 2.80
C LEU A 235 -0.87 -5.39 2.05
N LEU A 236 0.39 -5.67 1.79
CA LEU A 236 0.88 -6.96 1.31
C LEU A 236 1.41 -7.73 2.52
N ILE A 237 0.69 -8.78 2.89
CA ILE A 237 0.82 -9.47 4.17
C ILE A 237 1.50 -10.81 3.96
N ASP A 238 2.67 -11.00 4.55
CA ASP A 238 3.27 -12.33 4.71
C ASP A 238 2.65 -13.01 5.95
N MET A 239 1.84 -14.04 5.70
CA MET A 239 1.13 -14.78 6.76
C MET A 239 2.04 -15.70 7.58
N LYS A 240 3.26 -16.00 7.11
CA LYS A 240 4.23 -16.80 7.87
C LYS A 240 4.88 -16.01 8.98
N THR A 241 5.27 -14.78 8.67
CA THR A 241 5.95 -13.88 9.61
C THR A 241 4.98 -12.93 10.28
N VAL A 242 3.75 -12.82 9.76
CA VAL A 242 2.74 -11.82 10.12
C VAL A 242 3.37 -10.42 10.07
N HIS A 243 3.91 -10.14 8.91
CA HIS A 243 4.57 -8.89 8.58
C HIS A 243 3.94 -8.31 7.33
N ASP A 244 3.71 -7.03 7.30
CA ASP A 244 3.23 -6.36 6.10
C ASP A 244 4.23 -5.35 5.57
N ILE A 245 4.11 -5.11 4.27
CA ILE A 245 4.57 -3.90 3.60
C ILE A 245 3.37 -3.30 2.88
N GLY A 246 3.31 -1.99 2.78
CA GLY A 246 2.16 -1.38 2.14
C GLY A 246 2.31 0.10 1.91
N CYS A 247 1.18 0.74 1.64
CA CYS A 247 1.13 2.18 1.55
C CYS A 247 -0.18 2.74 2.13
N PHE A 248 -0.09 3.97 2.53
CA PHE A 248 -1.22 4.84 2.80
C PHE A 248 -1.24 5.95 1.76
N TYR A 249 -2.42 6.28 1.26
CA TYR A 249 -2.63 7.33 0.27
C TYR A 249 -3.99 8.00 0.48
N GLY A 250 -4.00 9.30 0.64
CA GLY A 250 -5.26 9.99 0.82
C GLY A 250 -5.11 11.46 1.16
N VAL A 251 -6.25 12.10 1.42
CA VAL A 251 -6.27 13.47 1.92
C VAL A 251 -6.44 13.43 3.42
N SER A 252 -5.48 14.02 4.13
CA SER A 252 -5.54 14.13 5.58
C SER A 252 -6.75 14.95 6.02
N TYR A 253 -7.11 14.84 7.30
CA TYR A 253 -8.18 15.63 7.90
C TYR A 253 -8.03 17.15 7.67
N TYR A 254 -6.82 17.61 7.44
CA TYR A 254 -6.50 19.03 7.17
C TYR A 254 -6.51 19.39 5.67
N GLY A 255 -6.96 18.49 4.79
CA GLY A 255 -7.06 18.75 3.35
C GLY A 255 -5.71 18.67 2.62
N THR A 256 -4.67 18.13 3.25
CA THR A 256 -3.36 17.92 2.61
C THR A 256 -3.21 16.48 2.11
N LEU A 257 -2.63 16.30 0.93
CA LEU A 257 -2.28 14.98 0.43
C LEU A 257 -1.26 14.33 1.39
N ASP A 258 -1.51 13.08 1.74
CA ASP A 258 -0.60 12.21 2.48
C ASP A 258 -0.35 10.94 1.67
N SER A 259 0.90 10.63 1.46
CA SER A 259 1.33 9.50 0.64
C SER A 259 2.61 8.93 1.20
N LYS A 260 2.59 7.68 1.62
CA LYS A 260 3.78 7.02 2.18
C LYS A 260 3.70 5.51 2.10
N THR A 261 4.85 4.89 2.02
CA THR A 261 4.98 3.46 2.31
C THR A 261 5.08 3.23 3.81
N LEU A 262 4.66 2.06 4.23
CA LEU A 262 4.60 1.67 5.63
C LEU A 262 4.97 0.19 5.80
N THR A 263 5.29 -0.17 7.02
CA THR A 263 5.52 -1.54 7.45
C THR A 263 4.97 -1.72 8.85
N ALA A 264 4.30 -2.84 9.09
CA ALA A 264 3.84 -3.20 10.41
C ALA A 264 4.17 -4.65 10.74
N PHE A 265 4.21 -4.91 12.02
CA PHE A 265 4.42 -6.22 12.59
C PHE A 265 3.14 -6.67 13.25
N GLY A 266 2.66 -7.84 12.86
CA GLY A 266 1.37 -8.33 13.29
C GLY A 266 1.44 -9.48 14.28
N GLY A 267 0.32 -9.71 14.94
CA GLY A 267 0.05 -10.89 15.74
C GLY A 267 -1.32 -11.46 15.42
N ILE A 268 -1.36 -12.71 14.97
CA ILE A 268 -2.61 -13.47 14.86
C ILE A 268 -2.90 -14.05 16.23
N GLY A 269 -3.97 -13.67 16.86
CA GLY A 269 -4.30 -14.18 18.19
C GLY A 269 -5.75 -14.50 18.36
N LYS A 270 -6.06 -15.56 19.09
CA LYS A 270 -7.43 -15.85 19.56
C LYS A 270 -7.99 -14.75 20.45
N ASN A 271 -7.11 -13.89 20.99
CA ASN A 271 -7.45 -12.76 21.86
C ASN A 271 -6.57 -11.54 21.59
N GLY A 272 -6.01 -11.40 20.41
CA GLY A 272 -5.46 -10.17 19.87
C GLY A 272 -4.24 -9.54 20.53
N LEU A 273 -3.51 -10.21 21.40
CA LEU A 273 -2.43 -9.57 22.15
C LEU A 273 -1.12 -10.39 22.25
N LYS A 274 -0.99 -11.47 21.50
CA LYS A 274 0.26 -12.24 21.49
C LYS A 274 0.92 -12.13 20.14
N ARG A 275 2.10 -11.54 20.10
CA ARG A 275 3.02 -11.66 18.97
C ARG A 275 3.31 -13.14 18.70
N GLN A 276 3.44 -13.51 17.43
CA GLN A 276 3.92 -14.84 17.10
C GLN A 276 5.28 -15.10 17.76
N GLU A 277 5.44 -16.27 18.38
CA GLU A 277 6.73 -16.66 18.93
C GLU A 277 7.74 -16.78 17.78
N GLY A 278 8.86 -16.06 17.88
CA GLY A 278 9.94 -16.09 16.88
C GLY A 278 10.17 -14.77 16.13
N TYR A 279 9.24 -13.84 16.23
CA TYR A 279 9.44 -12.51 15.63
C TYR A 279 10.55 -11.73 16.38
N LYS A 280 11.58 -11.33 15.67
CA LYS A 280 12.62 -10.42 16.17
C LYS A 280 12.45 -9.08 15.50
N ARG A 281 12.24 -8.01 16.29
CA ARG A 281 12.36 -6.64 15.79
C ARG A 281 13.67 -6.47 15.04
N PRO A 282 13.68 -5.78 13.89
CA PRO A 282 14.92 -5.30 13.30
C PRO A 282 15.72 -4.52 14.34
N GLU A 283 17.03 -4.76 14.45
CA GLU A 283 17.88 -4.09 15.45
C GLU A 283 17.97 -2.58 15.27
N ASN A 284 17.58 -2.06 14.09
CA ASN A 284 17.60 -0.63 13.75
C ASN A 284 16.38 0.17 14.24
N SER A 285 15.42 -0.44 14.92
CA SER A 285 14.29 0.29 15.54
C SER A 285 14.65 1.00 16.86
N LYS A 286 15.96 1.13 17.15
CA LYS A 286 16.45 1.88 18.29
C LYS A 286 17.06 3.18 17.81
N THR A 287 16.27 4.20 17.71
CA THR A 287 16.70 5.58 18.07
C THR A 287 15.50 6.48 18.17
#